data_72498e526f73e6ba83691fe4dab319a9
#
_entry.id   72498e526f73e6ba83691fe4dab319a9
#
_cell.length_a   1.000
_cell.length_b   1.000
_cell.length_c   1.000
_cell.angle_alpha   90.00
_cell.angle_beta   90.00
_cell.angle_gamma   90.00
#
_symmetry.space_group_name_H-M   'P 1'
#
loop_
_entity.id
_entity.type
_entity.pdbx_description
1 polymer ?
#
loop_
_entity_poly.entity_id
_entity_poly.type
_entity_poly.pdbx_seq_one_letter_code
_entity_poly.pdbx_strand_id
1 'polypeptide(L)'
;QTVAIGAFANAWGDQSTAIGNNVTAKGNSSIVIGSDDWDTVAEKQVEDGSGKTVKEIYREYTGDEMATGKNSYIQPTSGEAAVAIGTKSQATGELSTAFGTGTSATGLASAAFGMGARATKGNAVAIGAGSTTETDATGERDANVNGVQYGNFAGGSRIIAGDQVSFG
;
A
#
# COMPACT_ATOMS: atom_id res chain seq x y z
N GLN A 1 -7.50 -9.93 23.83
CA GLN A 1 -8.62 -10.47 23.04
C GLN A 1 -8.29 -10.32 21.56
N THR A 2 -8.24 -11.43 20.83
CA THR A 2 -7.85 -11.45 19.41
C THR A 2 -8.87 -12.22 18.58
N VAL A 3 -8.91 -11.96 17.29
CA VAL A 3 -9.71 -12.71 16.31
C VAL A 3 -8.78 -13.26 15.24
N ALA A 4 -8.75 -14.59 15.06
CA ALA A 4 -8.05 -15.24 13.96
C ALA A 4 -8.99 -16.20 13.24
N ILE A 5 -9.28 -15.94 11.96
CA ILE A 5 -10.20 -16.74 11.15
C ILE A 5 -9.57 -17.07 9.80
N GLY A 6 -9.40 -18.36 9.52
CA GLY A 6 -8.86 -18.87 8.26
C GLY A 6 -7.63 -19.74 8.44
N ALA A 7 -7.17 -20.36 7.34
CA ALA A 7 -6.00 -21.23 7.37
C ALA A 7 -4.72 -20.40 7.60
N PHE A 8 -3.94 -20.76 8.64
CA PHE A 8 -2.72 -20.05 9.02
C PHE A 8 -2.92 -18.55 9.33
N ALA A 9 -4.13 -18.15 9.76
CA ALA A 9 -4.37 -16.81 10.27
C ALA A 9 -3.78 -16.67 11.68
N ASN A 10 -2.97 -15.63 11.89
CA ASN A 10 -2.25 -15.38 13.15
C ASN A 10 -2.57 -13.99 13.68
N ALA A 11 -3.21 -13.87 14.82
CA ALA A 11 -3.43 -12.62 15.53
C ALA A 11 -2.50 -12.58 16.76
N TRP A 12 -1.31 -12.01 16.60
CA TRP A 12 -0.27 -11.98 17.64
C TRP A 12 -0.36 -10.77 18.57
N GLY A 13 -0.77 -9.64 18.01
CA GLY A 13 -0.96 -8.41 18.79
C GLY A 13 -2.20 -8.50 19.69
N ASP A 14 -2.16 -7.86 20.86
CA ASP A 14 -3.35 -7.73 21.70
C ASP A 14 -4.45 -6.94 20.97
N GLN A 15 -5.70 -7.39 21.09
CA GLN A 15 -6.87 -6.80 20.41
C GLN A 15 -6.76 -6.77 18.88
N SER A 16 -5.91 -7.64 18.29
CA SER A 16 -5.71 -7.69 16.84
C SER A 16 -6.72 -8.63 16.15
N THR A 17 -6.93 -8.39 14.85
CA THR A 17 -7.82 -9.18 14.00
C THR A 17 -7.06 -9.66 12.76
N ALA A 18 -7.05 -10.98 12.52
CA ALA A 18 -6.47 -11.61 11.34
C ALA A 18 -7.52 -12.50 10.66
N ILE A 19 -7.94 -12.15 9.44
CA ILE A 19 -8.95 -12.90 8.69
C ILE A 19 -8.43 -13.23 7.28
N GLY A 20 -8.38 -14.51 6.95
CA GLY A 20 -7.97 -14.93 5.62
C GLY A 20 -7.01 -16.12 5.61
N ASN A 21 -6.28 -16.29 4.51
CA ASN A 21 -5.33 -17.38 4.35
C ASN A 21 -3.89 -16.86 4.49
N ASN A 22 -3.14 -17.43 5.43
CA ASN A 22 -1.74 -17.10 5.71
C ASN A 22 -1.53 -15.58 5.95
N VAL A 23 -2.29 -15.02 6.89
CA VAL A 23 -2.25 -13.60 7.28
C VAL A 23 -1.73 -13.45 8.71
N THR A 24 -1.03 -12.36 9.00
CA THR A 24 -0.49 -12.13 10.35
C THR A 24 -0.70 -10.69 10.82
N ALA A 25 -1.59 -10.50 11.79
CA ALA A 25 -1.74 -9.26 12.53
C ALA A 25 -0.71 -9.21 13.68
N LYS A 26 0.43 -8.54 13.46
CA LYS A 26 1.57 -8.52 14.39
C LYS A 26 1.42 -7.48 15.49
N GLY A 27 0.97 -6.30 15.13
CA GLY A 27 0.85 -5.19 16.05
C GLY A 27 -0.42 -5.26 16.89
N ASN A 28 -0.39 -4.63 18.07
CA ASN A 28 -1.57 -4.47 18.92
C ASN A 28 -2.62 -3.62 18.21
N SER A 29 -3.89 -3.91 18.46
CA SER A 29 -5.04 -3.20 17.87
C SER A 29 -5.01 -3.13 16.34
N SER A 30 -4.30 -4.05 15.68
CA SER A 30 -4.16 -4.08 14.23
C SER A 30 -5.18 -4.96 13.53
N ILE A 31 -5.42 -4.71 12.25
CA ILE A 31 -6.36 -5.48 11.43
C ILE A 31 -5.64 -5.95 10.16
N VAL A 32 -5.70 -7.26 9.89
CA VAL A 32 -5.22 -7.83 8.62
C VAL A 32 -6.31 -8.72 8.02
N ILE A 33 -6.71 -8.41 6.79
CA ILE A 33 -7.69 -9.20 6.05
C ILE A 33 -7.17 -9.45 4.63
N GLY A 34 -7.01 -10.71 4.23
CA GLY A 34 -6.52 -11.01 2.88
C GLY A 34 -5.97 -12.42 2.69
N SER A 35 -5.02 -12.52 1.77
CA SER A 35 -4.31 -13.76 1.44
C SER A 35 -2.91 -13.46 0.95
N ASP A 36 -2.03 -14.45 0.95
CA ASP A 36 -0.65 -14.34 0.48
C ASP A 36 -0.44 -14.84 -0.95
N ASP A 37 -1.50 -15.33 -1.58
CA ASP A 37 -1.46 -15.99 -2.88
C ASP A 37 -2.40 -15.34 -3.88
N TRP A 38 -1.89 -15.05 -5.07
CA TRP A 38 -2.64 -14.57 -6.22
C TRP A 38 -2.42 -15.40 -7.50
N ASP A 39 -1.76 -16.57 -7.39
CA ASP A 39 -1.36 -17.39 -8.54
C ASP A 39 -2.53 -17.75 -9.43
N THR A 40 -3.66 -18.17 -8.84
CA THR A 40 -4.87 -18.52 -9.58
C THR A 40 -5.49 -17.33 -10.33
N VAL A 41 -5.33 -16.13 -9.79
CA VAL A 41 -5.89 -14.91 -10.37
C VAL A 41 -4.99 -14.33 -11.45
N ALA A 42 -3.66 -14.43 -11.30
CA ALA A 42 -2.69 -13.82 -12.19
C ALA A 42 -2.88 -14.21 -13.67
N GLU A 43 -3.20 -15.47 -13.92
CA GLU A 43 -3.37 -16.04 -15.28
C GLU A 43 -4.78 -15.89 -15.85
N LYS A 44 -5.73 -15.36 -15.09
CA LYS A 44 -7.09 -15.12 -15.61
C LYS A 44 -7.11 -13.94 -16.56
N GLN A 45 -7.85 -14.09 -17.66
CA GLN A 45 -8.15 -12.97 -18.53
C GLN A 45 -9.14 -12.02 -17.86
N VAL A 46 -8.92 -10.71 -18.06
CA VAL A 46 -9.86 -9.69 -17.63
C VAL A 46 -11.05 -9.60 -18.58
N GLU A 47 -12.22 -9.27 -18.04
CA GLU A 47 -13.48 -9.25 -18.83
C GLU A 47 -13.76 -7.86 -19.46
N ASP A 48 -12.72 -7.13 -19.81
CA ASP A 48 -12.82 -5.80 -20.45
C ASP A 48 -12.70 -5.82 -21.98
N GLY A 49 -12.56 -7.01 -22.55
CA GLY A 49 -12.39 -7.22 -23.99
C GLY A 49 -10.97 -7.02 -24.51
N SER A 50 -10.00 -6.67 -23.67
CA SER A 50 -8.59 -6.49 -24.07
C SER A 50 -7.87 -7.79 -24.38
N GLY A 51 -8.37 -8.91 -23.88
CA GLY A 51 -7.71 -10.23 -23.95
C GLY A 51 -6.48 -10.36 -23.05
N LYS A 52 -6.17 -9.35 -22.23
CA LYS A 52 -5.05 -9.36 -21.30
C LYS A 52 -5.37 -10.19 -20.06
N THR A 53 -4.34 -10.74 -19.43
CA THR A 53 -4.43 -11.38 -18.12
C THR A 53 -4.37 -10.35 -16.99
N VAL A 54 -4.80 -10.75 -15.80
CA VAL A 54 -4.71 -9.89 -14.59
C VAL A 54 -3.28 -9.44 -14.31
N LYS A 55 -2.28 -10.34 -14.49
CA LYS A 55 -0.86 -9.99 -14.28
C LYS A 55 -0.35 -8.96 -15.30
N GLU A 56 -0.83 -9.01 -16.55
CA GLU A 56 -0.47 -8.03 -17.58
C GLU A 56 -1.06 -6.65 -17.26
N ILE A 57 -2.32 -6.62 -16.81
CA ILE A 57 -2.96 -5.38 -16.32
C ILE A 57 -2.24 -4.84 -15.08
N TYR A 58 -1.90 -5.72 -14.12
CA TYR A 58 -1.14 -5.31 -12.94
C TYR A 58 0.16 -4.61 -13.34
N ARG A 59 0.97 -5.24 -14.21
CA ARG A 59 2.23 -4.66 -14.70
C ARG A 59 2.02 -3.35 -15.46
N GLU A 60 0.98 -3.25 -16.29
CA GLU A 60 0.69 -2.05 -17.07
C GLU A 60 0.41 -0.83 -16.18
N TYR A 61 -0.35 -1.02 -15.09
CA TYR A 61 -0.73 0.08 -14.21
C TYR A 61 0.25 0.36 -13.08
N THR A 62 1.03 -0.62 -12.65
CA THR A 62 1.94 -0.44 -11.50
C THR A 62 3.41 -0.33 -11.90
N GLY A 63 3.78 -0.82 -13.07
CA GLY A 63 5.16 -1.01 -13.48
C GLY A 63 5.84 -2.24 -12.85
N ASP A 64 5.18 -2.92 -11.91
CA ASP A 64 5.72 -4.07 -11.18
C ASP A 64 5.19 -5.39 -11.74
N GLU A 65 5.96 -6.47 -11.52
CA GLU A 65 5.52 -7.82 -11.90
C GLU A 65 4.61 -8.43 -10.81
N MET A 66 3.50 -9.03 -11.22
CA MET A 66 2.69 -9.89 -10.37
C MET A 66 3.36 -11.27 -10.25
N ALA A 67 4.40 -11.34 -9.44
CA ALA A 67 5.21 -12.54 -9.29
C ALA A 67 4.38 -13.70 -8.71
N THR A 68 4.43 -14.86 -9.38
CA THR A 68 3.70 -16.08 -9.02
C THR A 68 4.64 -17.18 -8.51
N GLY A 69 4.04 -18.22 -7.92
CA GLY A 69 4.76 -19.38 -7.37
C GLY A 69 5.16 -19.21 -5.90
N LYS A 70 5.46 -20.32 -5.25
CA LYS A 70 5.67 -20.40 -3.79
C LYS A 70 6.73 -19.45 -3.24
N ASN A 71 7.73 -19.08 -4.02
CA ASN A 71 8.80 -18.17 -3.58
C ASN A 71 8.38 -16.70 -3.61
N SER A 72 7.21 -16.39 -4.14
CA SER A 72 6.67 -15.04 -4.23
C SER A 72 5.52 -14.77 -3.26
N TYR A 73 5.18 -15.71 -2.39
CA TYR A 73 4.14 -15.54 -1.39
C TYR A 73 4.59 -14.51 -0.35
N ILE A 74 3.85 -13.41 -0.28
CA ILE A 74 4.06 -12.34 0.69
C ILE A 74 2.84 -12.32 1.61
N GLN A 75 3.07 -12.68 2.86
CA GLN A 75 2.04 -12.73 3.87
C GLN A 75 1.55 -11.33 4.21
N PRO A 76 0.24 -11.04 4.08
CA PRO A 76 -0.33 -9.79 4.59
C PRO A 76 -0.01 -9.61 6.08
N THR A 77 0.47 -8.42 6.44
CA THR A 77 0.94 -8.17 7.80
C THR A 77 0.74 -6.72 8.22
N SER A 78 0.75 -6.47 9.54
CA SER A 78 0.53 -5.15 10.13
C SER A 78 1.55 -4.81 11.21
N GLY A 79 1.84 -3.51 11.37
CA GLY A 79 2.44 -2.92 12.56
C GLY A 79 1.41 -2.55 13.62
N GLU A 80 1.81 -1.77 14.64
CA GLU A 80 0.94 -1.31 15.74
C GLU A 80 -0.21 -0.44 15.22
N ALA A 81 -1.43 -0.75 15.63
CA ALA A 81 -2.66 -0.05 15.24
C ALA A 81 -2.81 0.19 13.72
N ALA A 82 -2.22 -0.70 12.91
CA ALA A 82 -2.22 -0.59 11.47
C ALA A 82 -3.31 -1.46 10.83
N VAL A 83 -3.70 -1.10 9.60
CA VAL A 83 -4.75 -1.80 8.84
C VAL A 83 -4.20 -2.27 7.49
N ALA A 84 -4.19 -3.58 7.24
CA ALA A 84 -3.81 -4.18 5.96
C ALA A 84 -4.98 -4.99 5.39
N ILE A 85 -5.54 -4.57 4.27
CA ILE A 85 -6.67 -5.26 3.62
C ILE A 85 -6.37 -5.49 2.14
N GLY A 86 -6.31 -6.74 1.74
CA GLY A 86 -6.06 -7.16 0.35
C GLY A 86 -5.06 -8.30 0.24
N THR A 87 -4.98 -8.90 -0.95
CA THR A 87 -3.99 -9.94 -1.23
C THR A 87 -2.60 -9.33 -1.21
N LYS A 88 -1.69 -9.91 -0.43
CA LYS A 88 -0.29 -9.44 -0.25
C LYS A 88 -0.17 -7.99 0.26
N SER A 89 -1.20 -7.46 0.91
CA SER A 89 -1.16 -6.11 1.47
C SER A 89 -0.25 -6.03 2.71
N GLN A 90 0.51 -4.94 2.84
CA GLN A 90 1.45 -4.74 3.93
C GLN A 90 1.32 -3.36 4.56
N ALA A 91 0.83 -3.28 5.78
CA ALA A 91 0.79 -2.07 6.58
C ALA A 91 1.78 -2.18 7.74
N THR A 92 3.08 -2.17 7.42
CA THR A 92 4.14 -2.42 8.42
C THR A 92 4.57 -1.18 9.19
N GLY A 93 4.25 -0.01 8.70
CA GLY A 93 4.38 1.22 9.48
C GLY A 93 3.37 1.25 10.63
N GLU A 94 3.76 1.75 11.79
CA GLU A 94 2.83 1.99 12.90
C GLU A 94 1.75 2.99 12.47
N LEU A 95 0.51 2.79 12.87
CA LEU A 95 -0.64 3.64 12.51
C LEU A 95 -0.90 3.74 10.99
N SER A 96 -0.31 2.85 10.19
CA SER A 96 -0.43 2.90 8.73
C SER A 96 -1.67 2.16 8.21
N THR A 97 -2.05 2.49 6.96
CA THR A 97 -3.17 1.83 6.28
C THR A 97 -2.75 1.40 4.88
N ALA A 98 -2.91 0.11 4.56
CA ALA A 98 -2.72 -0.46 3.22
C ALA A 98 -4.02 -1.13 2.76
N PHE A 99 -4.62 -0.63 1.70
CA PHE A 99 -5.89 -1.14 1.17
C PHE A 99 -5.80 -1.39 -0.34
N GLY A 100 -5.76 -2.67 -0.72
CA GLY A 100 -5.69 -3.12 -2.11
C GLY A 100 -4.72 -4.29 -2.31
N THR A 101 -4.71 -4.86 -3.50
CA THR A 101 -3.84 -5.96 -3.87
C THR A 101 -2.41 -5.48 -4.05
N GLY A 102 -1.46 -6.10 -3.35
CA GLY A 102 -0.03 -5.76 -3.43
C GLY A 102 0.33 -4.37 -2.87
N THR A 103 -0.56 -3.76 -2.08
CA THR A 103 -0.29 -2.45 -1.45
C THR A 103 0.75 -2.53 -0.36
N SER A 104 1.46 -1.44 -0.13
CA SER A 104 2.49 -1.33 0.91
C SER A 104 2.48 0.04 1.57
N ALA A 105 2.19 0.10 2.88
CA ALA A 105 2.29 1.29 3.70
C ALA A 105 3.33 1.04 4.81
N THR A 106 4.57 1.47 4.57
CA THR A 106 5.71 1.22 5.46
C THR A 106 6.14 2.43 6.27
N GLY A 107 5.71 3.61 5.87
CA GLY A 107 5.95 4.83 6.64
C GLY A 107 5.05 4.90 7.88
N LEU A 108 5.53 5.53 8.96
CA LEU A 108 4.72 5.84 10.14
C LEU A 108 3.48 6.66 9.74
N ALA A 109 2.30 6.24 10.14
CA ALA A 109 1.02 6.91 9.83
C ALA A 109 0.77 7.15 8.34
N SER A 110 1.40 6.35 7.46
CA SER A 110 1.21 6.45 6.01
C SER A 110 -0.05 5.72 5.54
N ALA A 111 -0.55 6.08 4.34
CA ALA A 111 -1.72 5.46 3.77
C ALA A 111 -1.51 5.11 2.29
N ALA A 112 -1.76 3.86 1.90
CA ALA A 112 -1.69 3.38 0.53
C ALA A 112 -3.03 2.77 0.11
N PHE A 113 -3.64 3.32 -0.93
CA PHE A 113 -4.93 2.89 -1.46
C PHE A 113 -4.82 2.59 -2.96
N GLY A 114 -5.09 1.36 -3.35
CA GLY A 114 -5.07 0.95 -4.75
C GLY A 114 -4.08 -0.19 -5.00
N MET A 115 -4.25 -0.84 -6.13
CA MET A 115 -3.40 -1.96 -6.55
C MET A 115 -1.93 -1.53 -6.69
N GLY A 116 -1.02 -2.16 -5.94
CA GLY A 116 0.41 -1.86 -5.99
C GLY A 116 0.80 -0.47 -5.46
N ALA A 117 -0.10 0.26 -4.80
CA ALA A 117 0.24 1.56 -4.21
C ALA A 117 1.26 1.40 -3.06
N ARG A 118 2.24 2.31 -2.98
CA ARG A 118 3.33 2.27 -2.00
C ARG A 118 3.50 3.61 -1.28
N ALA A 119 3.16 3.66 0.00
CA ALA A 119 3.38 4.82 0.88
C ALA A 119 4.55 4.54 1.83
N THR A 120 5.75 4.99 1.46
CA THR A 120 7.00 4.66 2.16
C THR A 120 7.48 5.73 3.13
N LYS A 121 7.05 6.97 2.95
CA LYS A 121 7.38 8.07 3.86
C LYS A 121 6.35 8.21 4.98
N GLY A 122 6.80 8.61 6.15
CA GLY A 122 5.89 8.87 7.27
C GLY A 122 4.89 9.97 6.92
N ASN A 123 3.62 9.81 7.32
CA ASN A 123 2.52 10.73 7.03
C ASN A 123 2.13 10.88 5.55
N ALA A 124 2.77 10.14 4.63
CA ALA A 124 2.49 10.25 3.20
C ALA A 124 1.27 9.43 2.76
N VAL A 125 0.63 9.86 1.69
CA VAL A 125 -0.54 9.18 1.12
C VAL A 125 -0.28 8.86 -0.35
N ALA A 126 -0.46 7.59 -0.75
CA ALA A 126 -0.41 7.11 -2.12
C ALA A 126 -1.79 6.59 -2.53
N ILE A 127 -2.39 7.15 -3.58
CA ILE A 127 -3.73 6.79 -4.06
C ILE A 127 -3.68 6.46 -5.55
N GLY A 128 -4.22 5.32 -5.91
CA GLY A 128 -4.26 4.84 -7.30
C GLY A 128 -3.27 3.71 -7.56
N ALA A 129 -3.46 3.02 -8.69
CA ALA A 129 -2.61 1.91 -9.06
C ALA A 129 -1.17 2.37 -9.28
N GLY A 130 -0.21 1.69 -8.64
CA GLY A 130 1.22 2.00 -8.77
C GLY A 130 1.68 3.34 -8.19
N SER A 131 0.79 4.11 -7.54
CA SER A 131 1.16 5.37 -6.90
C SER A 131 2.23 5.16 -5.83
N THR A 132 3.24 6.02 -5.76
CA THR A 132 4.34 5.88 -4.79
C THR A 132 4.75 7.20 -4.15
N THR A 133 5.22 7.13 -2.90
CA THR A 133 5.82 8.25 -2.16
C THR A 133 7.28 7.96 -1.79
N GLU A 134 8.03 7.31 -2.69
CA GLU A 134 9.43 6.94 -2.45
C GLU A 134 10.38 8.14 -2.43
N THR A 135 10.06 9.18 -3.19
CA THR A 135 10.81 10.45 -3.17
C THR A 135 10.34 11.33 -2.02
N ASP A 136 11.23 12.15 -1.49
CA ASP A 136 10.87 13.11 -0.46
C ASP A 136 10.07 14.28 -1.03
N ALA A 137 9.11 14.78 -0.28
CA ALA A 137 8.45 16.03 -0.59
C ALA A 137 9.46 17.20 -0.47
N THR A 138 9.39 18.14 -1.40
CA THR A 138 10.22 19.34 -1.39
C THR A 138 9.39 20.58 -1.07
N GLY A 139 9.96 21.46 -0.27
CA GLY A 139 9.32 22.73 0.09
C GLY A 139 9.63 23.79 -0.96
N GLU A 140 8.70 24.06 -1.86
CA GLU A 140 8.82 25.11 -2.84
C GLU A 140 8.22 26.41 -2.29
N ARG A 141 8.99 27.50 -2.37
CA ARG A 141 8.56 28.85 -1.94
C ARG A 141 8.12 29.71 -3.10
N ASP A 142 8.56 29.36 -4.30
CA ASP A 142 8.24 30.06 -5.51
C ASP A 142 8.22 29.09 -6.71
N ALA A 143 7.63 29.53 -7.79
CA ALA A 143 7.65 28.81 -9.07
C ALA A 143 7.77 29.80 -10.22
N ASN A 144 8.44 29.41 -11.29
CA ASN A 144 8.46 30.13 -12.56
C ASN A 144 7.67 29.32 -13.60
N VAL A 145 6.59 29.89 -14.08
CA VAL A 145 5.76 29.26 -15.13
C VAL A 145 5.73 30.17 -16.35
N ASN A 146 6.32 29.73 -17.43
CA ASN A 146 6.41 30.51 -18.70
C ASN A 146 6.96 31.93 -18.51
N GLY A 147 7.98 32.11 -17.65
CA GLY A 147 8.59 33.40 -17.38
C GLY A 147 7.85 34.28 -16.34
N VAL A 148 6.72 33.81 -15.82
CA VAL A 148 6.00 34.48 -14.72
C VAL A 148 6.43 33.88 -13.39
N GLN A 149 6.93 34.71 -12.49
CA GLN A 149 7.34 34.33 -11.16
C GLN A 149 6.14 34.37 -10.19
N TYR A 150 5.86 33.26 -9.56
CA TYR A 150 4.90 33.11 -8.46
C TYR A 150 5.68 32.88 -7.17
N GLY A 151 5.40 33.60 -6.11
CA GLY A 151 6.16 33.49 -4.86
C GLY A 151 5.31 33.54 -3.62
N ASN A 152 5.97 33.39 -2.46
CA ASN A 152 5.38 33.42 -1.14
C ASN A 152 4.34 32.30 -0.89
N PHE A 153 4.61 31.09 -1.37
CA PHE A 153 3.73 29.95 -1.10
C PHE A 153 3.68 29.65 0.40
N ALA A 154 2.47 29.67 0.96
CA ALA A 154 2.23 29.35 2.35
C ALA A 154 2.60 27.88 2.63
N GLY A 155 3.34 27.61 3.70
CA GLY A 155 3.67 26.24 4.10
C GLY A 155 5.01 25.71 3.60
N GLY A 156 5.58 26.26 2.51
CA GLY A 156 6.83 25.77 1.93
C GLY A 156 8.05 25.72 2.89
N SER A 157 7.99 26.42 4.02
CA SER A 157 9.04 26.40 5.05
C SER A 157 8.91 25.28 6.09
N ARG A 158 7.83 24.50 6.06
CA ARG A 158 7.52 23.44 7.05
C ARG A 158 7.31 22.08 6.42
N ILE A 159 7.63 21.91 5.14
CA ILE A 159 7.48 20.63 4.45
C ILE A 159 8.50 19.63 5.01
N ILE A 160 8.02 18.45 5.39
CA ILE A 160 8.84 17.27 5.71
C ILE A 160 8.68 16.22 4.62
N ALA A 161 9.59 15.25 4.55
CA ALA A 161 9.66 14.23 3.50
C ALA A 161 8.33 13.51 3.20
N GLY A 162 7.49 13.36 4.22
CA GLY A 162 6.21 12.67 4.10
C GLY A 162 5.00 13.57 3.81
N ASP A 163 5.15 14.88 3.72
CA ASP A 163 4.03 15.80 3.47
C ASP A 163 3.61 15.78 2.01
N GLN A 164 3.18 14.62 1.53
CA GLN A 164 2.82 14.42 0.13
C GLN A 164 1.62 13.51 -0.04
N VAL A 165 0.86 13.79 -1.09
CA VAL A 165 -0.15 12.91 -1.64
C VAL A 165 0.23 12.61 -3.09
N SER A 166 0.40 11.34 -3.43
CA SER A 166 0.69 10.87 -4.79
C SER A 166 -0.57 10.24 -5.39
N PHE A 167 -0.85 10.58 -6.63
CA PHE A 167 -1.92 9.97 -7.42
C PHE A 167 -1.30 9.21 -8.59
N GLY A 168 -1.68 7.93 -8.76
CA GLY A 168 -1.27 7.07 -9.87
C GLY A 168 -2.06 7.29 -11.15
#